data_d1536ef85ca672726447e334fcf405b7
#
_entry.id   d1536ef85ca672726447e334fcf405b7
#
_cell.length_a   1.000
_cell.length_b   1.000
_cell.length_c   1.000
_cell.angle_alpha   90.00
_cell.angle_beta   90.00
_cell.angle_gamma   90.00
#
_symmetry.space_group_name_H-M   'P 1'
#
loop_
_entity.id
_entity.type
_entity.pdbx_description
1 polymer ?
#
loop_
_entity_poly.entity_id
_entity_poly.type
_entity_poly.pdbx_seq_one_letter_code
_entity_poly.pdbx_strand_id
1 'polypeptide(L)'
;LKMSIENFEYFAKNRTKGSADFINILQAGFDHRTLDWYNGVKDFEFEGWSIGGVQGQKLSSMLYAIAILLEGKEHLKENNKWLHLLGTAKVSDFFMLQQLQKSLNSVGSNMRVTTDSSSPDYAVVFGGYYMNYSLKKMTIESVNLPKREDIFNNELPLPSVTKFDEMLDGSVTYKDIFEWTRSAFACMSTHNLYVLIQCIDKMVKSDSPMEVYRKYEPLYLKMSNPRTEEKILTNTFF
;
A
#
# COMPACT_ATOMS: atom_id res chain seq x y z
N LEU A 1 8.75 -18.59 -9.65
CA LEU A 1 9.00 -19.25 -8.36
C LEU A 1 10.41 -19.84 -8.31
N LYS A 2 10.84 -20.69 -9.27
CA LYS A 2 12.16 -21.35 -9.26
C LYS A 2 13.32 -20.38 -9.04
N MET A 3 13.44 -19.32 -9.86
CA MET A 3 14.48 -18.30 -9.70
C MET A 3 14.43 -17.60 -8.34
N SER A 4 13.22 -17.41 -7.77
CA SER A 4 13.09 -16.79 -6.45
C SER A 4 13.59 -17.71 -5.34
N ILE A 5 13.34 -19.01 -5.44
CA ILE A 5 13.87 -20.01 -4.51
C ILE A 5 15.39 -20.03 -4.58
N GLU A 6 15.98 -20.09 -5.77
CA GLU A 6 17.44 -20.06 -5.96
C GLU A 6 18.08 -18.79 -5.36
N ASN A 7 17.42 -17.63 -5.53
CA ASN A 7 17.84 -16.38 -4.92
C ASN A 7 17.75 -16.41 -3.39
N PHE A 8 16.66 -16.97 -2.85
CA PHE A 8 16.48 -17.08 -1.40
C PHE A 8 17.49 -18.03 -0.78
N GLU A 9 17.78 -19.15 -1.42
CA GLU A 9 18.86 -20.08 -1.01
C GLU A 9 20.22 -19.34 -0.97
N TYR A 10 20.52 -18.56 -2.02
CA TYR A 10 21.73 -17.77 -2.07
C TYR A 10 21.81 -16.76 -0.92
N PHE A 11 20.73 -15.99 -0.68
CA PHE A 11 20.68 -15.00 0.40
C PHE A 11 20.73 -15.66 1.78
N ALA A 12 19.99 -16.73 1.99
CA ALA A 12 20.01 -17.46 3.27
C ALA A 12 21.41 -17.94 3.63
N LYS A 13 22.17 -18.40 2.63
CA LYS A 13 23.55 -18.91 2.80
C LYS A 13 24.59 -17.81 3.01
N ASN A 14 24.43 -16.65 2.32
CA ASN A 14 25.50 -15.66 2.21
C ASN A 14 25.24 -14.38 3.03
N ARG A 15 24.05 -14.19 3.62
CA ARG A 15 23.75 -13.00 4.40
C ARG A 15 24.50 -13.00 5.74
N THR A 16 24.89 -11.85 6.23
CA THR A 16 25.30 -11.66 7.61
C THR A 16 24.06 -11.46 8.47
N LYS A 17 23.75 -12.41 9.35
CA LYS A 17 22.59 -12.31 10.26
C LYS A 17 22.72 -11.05 11.13
N GLY A 18 21.62 -10.28 11.21
CA GLY A 18 21.52 -9.05 12.01
C GLY A 18 22.03 -7.79 11.34
N SER A 19 22.60 -7.84 10.13
CA SER A 19 22.98 -6.64 9.38
C SER A 19 21.76 -5.94 8.76
N ALA A 20 20.74 -6.72 8.37
CA ALA A 20 19.45 -6.27 7.87
C ALA A 20 18.40 -7.36 8.08
N ASP A 21 17.15 -6.97 8.19
CA ASP A 21 16.02 -7.90 8.15
C ASP A 21 15.73 -8.25 6.68
N PHE A 22 15.70 -9.55 6.36
CA PHE A 22 15.25 -10.05 5.07
C PHE A 22 13.81 -10.52 5.18
N ILE A 23 13.04 -10.35 4.13
CA ILE A 23 11.64 -10.77 4.11
C ILE A 23 11.35 -11.68 2.92
N ASN A 24 10.57 -12.73 3.15
CA ASN A 24 10.04 -13.58 2.10
C ASN A 24 9.08 -12.77 1.22
N ILE A 25 9.05 -13.05 -0.07
CA ILE A 25 8.10 -12.43 -1.00
C ILE A 25 7.04 -13.45 -1.37
N LEU A 26 5.78 -13.10 -1.14
CA LEU A 26 4.61 -13.83 -1.58
C LEU A 26 3.97 -13.10 -2.76
N GLN A 27 3.95 -13.76 -3.92
CA GLN A 27 3.27 -13.20 -5.10
C GLN A 27 1.77 -13.46 -4.97
N ALA A 28 1.01 -12.38 -4.78
CA ALA A 28 -0.42 -12.47 -4.55
C ALA A 28 -1.21 -12.71 -5.86
N GLY A 29 -2.20 -13.56 -5.76
CA GLY A 29 -3.19 -13.88 -6.77
C GLY A 29 -4.44 -14.44 -6.11
N PHE A 30 -5.40 -14.92 -6.90
CA PHE A 30 -6.61 -15.58 -6.41
C PHE A 30 -6.62 -17.09 -6.66
N ASP A 31 -5.50 -17.64 -7.02
CA ASP A 31 -5.41 -19.03 -7.43
C ASP A 31 -4.37 -19.80 -6.61
N HIS A 32 -4.33 -21.11 -6.84
CA HIS A 32 -3.39 -22.02 -6.23
C HIS A 32 -1.93 -21.56 -6.32
N ARG A 33 -1.57 -20.76 -7.31
CA ARG A 33 -0.19 -20.29 -7.49
C ARG A 33 0.30 -19.47 -6.29
N THR A 34 -0.57 -18.74 -5.59
CA THR A 34 -0.19 -18.04 -4.36
C THR A 34 0.16 -19.04 -3.26
N LEU A 35 -0.62 -20.12 -3.12
CA LEU A 35 -0.34 -21.18 -2.16
C LEU A 35 0.91 -21.97 -2.54
N ASP A 36 1.11 -22.29 -3.82
CA ASP A 36 2.32 -22.94 -4.32
C ASP A 36 3.55 -22.08 -4.05
N TRP A 37 3.42 -20.77 -4.23
CA TRP A 37 4.50 -19.83 -3.93
C TRP A 37 4.83 -19.85 -2.43
N TYR A 38 3.82 -19.73 -1.57
CA TYR A 38 4.00 -19.82 -0.13
C TYR A 38 4.70 -21.13 0.28
N ASN A 39 4.22 -22.26 -0.22
CA ASN A 39 4.81 -23.57 0.06
C ASN A 39 6.27 -23.69 -0.42
N GLY A 40 6.61 -23.02 -1.50
CA GLY A 40 7.97 -23.00 -2.04
C GLY A 40 8.97 -22.17 -1.23
N VAL A 41 8.50 -21.21 -0.42
CA VAL A 41 9.39 -20.24 0.25
C VAL A 41 9.22 -20.16 1.77
N LYS A 42 8.20 -20.80 2.36
CA LYS A 42 7.87 -20.71 3.78
C LYS A 42 8.95 -21.23 4.74
N ASP A 43 9.84 -22.06 4.22
CA ASP A 43 10.90 -22.69 5.03
C ASP A 43 12.17 -21.83 5.10
N PHE A 44 12.21 -20.70 4.38
CA PHE A 44 13.28 -19.71 4.56
C PHE A 44 13.01 -18.90 5.84
N GLU A 45 13.91 -18.99 6.79
CA GLU A 45 13.83 -18.28 8.07
C GLU A 45 14.26 -16.82 7.93
N PHE A 46 13.48 -16.04 7.17
CA PHE A 46 13.64 -14.60 7.08
C PHE A 46 12.79 -13.89 8.13
N GLU A 47 13.00 -12.57 8.28
CA GLU A 47 12.42 -11.80 9.39
C GLU A 47 11.00 -11.24 9.06
N GLY A 48 10.33 -11.82 8.07
CA GLY A 48 8.96 -11.46 7.73
C GLY A 48 8.54 -11.79 6.32
N TRP A 49 7.43 -11.16 5.91
CA TRP A 49 6.78 -11.41 4.63
C TRP A 49 6.49 -10.11 3.90
N SER A 50 6.63 -10.13 2.59
CA SER A 50 6.13 -9.10 1.70
C SER A 50 5.11 -9.68 0.74
N ILE A 51 4.01 -8.98 0.54
CA ILE A 51 2.99 -9.34 -0.45
C ILE A 51 3.14 -8.40 -1.65
N GLY A 52 3.41 -8.97 -2.81
CA GLY A 52 3.70 -8.24 -4.04
C GLY A 52 3.00 -8.82 -5.27
N GLY A 53 3.41 -8.30 -6.43
CA GLY A 53 2.87 -8.67 -7.74
C GLY A 53 1.68 -7.82 -8.19
N VAL A 54 1.40 -7.83 -9.50
CA VAL A 54 0.33 -7.01 -10.11
C VAL A 54 -1.04 -7.29 -9.47
N GLN A 55 -1.29 -8.53 -9.07
CA GLN A 55 -2.53 -8.90 -8.40
C GLN A 55 -2.53 -8.54 -6.90
N GLY A 56 -1.36 -8.38 -6.29
CA GLY A 56 -1.22 -7.98 -4.90
C GLY A 56 -1.77 -6.59 -4.58
N GLN A 57 -1.86 -5.73 -5.61
CA GLN A 57 -2.48 -4.41 -5.49
C GLN A 57 -4.02 -4.45 -5.44
N LYS A 58 -4.63 -5.61 -5.72
CA LYS A 58 -6.07 -5.81 -5.56
C LYS A 58 -6.34 -6.26 -4.13
N LEU A 59 -7.20 -5.54 -3.43
CA LEU A 59 -7.56 -5.81 -2.05
C LEU A 59 -7.88 -7.29 -1.78
N SER A 60 -8.67 -7.89 -2.63
CA SER A 60 -9.09 -9.29 -2.50
C SER A 60 -7.93 -10.29 -2.62
N SER A 61 -6.98 -10.07 -3.55
CA SER A 61 -5.78 -10.90 -3.68
C SER A 61 -4.84 -10.72 -2.48
N MET A 62 -4.73 -9.49 -2.00
CA MET A 62 -3.97 -9.17 -0.80
C MET A 62 -4.54 -9.89 0.44
N LEU A 63 -5.85 -9.85 0.61
CA LEU A 63 -6.53 -10.54 1.71
C LEU A 63 -6.37 -12.06 1.64
N TYR A 64 -6.43 -12.62 0.43
CA TYR A 64 -6.19 -14.04 0.23
C TYR A 64 -4.76 -14.44 0.61
N ALA A 65 -3.77 -13.67 0.19
CA ALA A 65 -2.38 -13.89 0.58
C ALA A 65 -2.18 -13.77 2.11
N ILE A 66 -2.81 -12.77 2.75
CA ILE A 66 -2.80 -12.61 4.21
C ILE A 66 -3.44 -13.84 4.87
N ALA A 67 -4.56 -14.34 4.37
CA ALA A 67 -5.21 -15.53 4.92
C ALA A 67 -4.28 -16.75 4.88
N ILE A 68 -3.55 -16.98 3.78
CA ILE A 68 -2.56 -18.05 3.67
C ILE A 68 -1.48 -17.92 4.77
N LEU A 69 -0.97 -16.69 4.98
CA LEU A 69 0.04 -16.45 6.03
C LEU A 69 -0.52 -16.70 7.43
N LEU A 70 -1.77 -16.33 7.69
CA LEU A 70 -2.44 -16.54 8.97
C LEU A 70 -2.72 -18.03 9.21
N GLU A 71 -3.18 -18.77 8.21
CA GLU A 71 -3.37 -20.23 8.28
C GLU A 71 -2.05 -20.95 8.51
N GLY A 72 -0.97 -20.50 7.86
CA GLY A 72 0.39 -20.98 8.11
C GLY A 72 0.98 -20.58 9.46
N LYS A 73 0.22 -19.84 10.28
CA LYS A 73 0.65 -19.32 11.60
C LYS A 73 1.91 -18.45 11.55
N GLU A 74 2.18 -17.84 10.41
CA GLU A 74 3.36 -16.98 10.21
C GLU A 74 3.38 -15.81 11.20
N HIS A 75 2.21 -15.29 11.56
CA HIS A 75 2.06 -14.18 12.52
C HIS A 75 2.41 -14.55 13.97
N LEU A 76 2.54 -15.84 14.28
CA LEU A 76 2.92 -16.33 15.61
C LEU A 76 4.40 -16.73 15.70
N LYS A 77 5.12 -16.74 14.58
CA LYS A 77 6.56 -17.04 14.58
C LYS A 77 7.33 -15.86 15.18
N GLU A 78 8.20 -16.13 16.13
CA GLU A 78 8.94 -15.11 16.89
C GLU A 78 9.85 -14.25 15.99
N ASN A 79 10.45 -14.86 14.97
CA ASN A 79 11.32 -14.16 14.03
C ASN A 79 10.58 -13.31 12.98
N ASN A 80 9.28 -13.50 12.79
CA ASN A 80 8.49 -12.73 11.82
C ASN A 80 8.10 -11.37 12.38
N LYS A 81 8.88 -10.33 12.01
CA LYS A 81 8.70 -8.95 12.47
C LYS A 81 7.90 -8.09 11.49
N TRP A 82 7.85 -8.47 10.20
CA TRP A 82 7.35 -7.63 9.14
C TRP A 82 6.28 -8.31 8.30
N LEU A 83 5.21 -7.57 8.01
CA LEU A 83 4.27 -7.84 6.92
C LEU A 83 4.22 -6.60 6.04
N HIS A 84 4.90 -6.63 4.91
CA HIS A 84 5.02 -5.51 4.01
C HIS A 84 4.13 -5.70 2.77
N LEU A 85 3.30 -4.70 2.46
CA LEU A 85 2.40 -4.74 1.31
C LEU A 85 2.89 -3.77 0.23
N LEU A 86 3.41 -4.32 -0.85
CA LEU A 86 4.02 -3.55 -1.93
C LEU A 86 2.97 -2.80 -2.74
N GLY A 87 3.20 -1.51 -2.95
CA GLY A 87 2.42 -0.66 -3.85
C GLY A 87 1.01 -0.35 -3.36
N THR A 88 0.73 -0.46 -2.06
CA THR A 88 -0.60 -0.19 -1.49
C THR A 88 -0.72 1.27 -1.09
N ALA A 89 -1.59 2.01 -1.79
CA ALA A 89 -1.73 3.46 -1.65
C ALA A 89 -3.17 3.96 -1.44
N LYS A 90 -4.17 3.09 -1.53
CA LYS A 90 -5.56 3.51 -1.38
C LYS A 90 -5.87 3.78 0.09
N VAL A 91 -6.45 4.94 0.38
CA VAL A 91 -6.83 5.33 1.75
C VAL A 91 -7.70 4.26 2.43
N SER A 92 -8.61 3.66 1.67
CA SER A 92 -9.44 2.56 2.15
C SER A 92 -8.65 1.32 2.61
N ASP A 93 -7.54 1.04 1.96
CA ASP A 93 -6.73 -0.13 2.26
C ASP A 93 -5.95 0.10 3.56
N PHE A 94 -5.46 1.32 3.80
CA PHE A 94 -4.80 1.67 5.06
C PHE A 94 -5.67 1.43 6.29
N PHE A 95 -6.97 1.70 6.19
CA PHE A 95 -7.87 1.42 7.30
C PHE A 95 -7.92 -0.08 7.62
N MET A 96 -8.02 -0.93 6.59
CA MET A 96 -8.01 -2.37 6.78
C MET A 96 -6.69 -2.87 7.36
N LEU A 97 -5.58 -2.32 6.85
CA LEU A 97 -4.25 -2.66 7.38
C LEU A 97 -4.10 -2.25 8.83
N GLN A 98 -4.70 -1.13 9.24
CA GLN A 98 -4.75 -0.74 10.64
C GLN A 98 -5.56 -1.74 11.49
N GLN A 99 -6.72 -2.21 11.01
CA GLN A 99 -7.49 -3.23 11.72
C GLN A 99 -6.73 -4.55 11.80
N LEU A 100 -6.04 -4.94 10.72
CA LEU A 100 -5.15 -6.09 10.73
C LEU A 100 -4.05 -5.94 11.79
N GLN A 101 -3.39 -4.77 11.85
CA GLN A 101 -2.37 -4.51 12.88
C GLN A 101 -2.93 -4.62 14.30
N LYS A 102 -4.12 -4.05 14.56
CA LYS A 102 -4.80 -4.17 15.86
C LYS A 102 -5.09 -5.63 16.20
N SER A 103 -5.55 -6.42 15.22
CA SER A 103 -5.82 -7.84 15.39
C SER A 103 -4.55 -8.65 15.66
N LEU A 104 -3.47 -8.39 14.94
CA LEU A 104 -2.17 -9.02 15.19
C LEU A 104 -1.67 -8.70 16.61
N ASN A 105 -1.76 -7.44 17.03
CA ASN A 105 -1.37 -7.03 18.38
C ASN A 105 -2.21 -7.74 19.45
N SER A 106 -3.53 -7.95 19.22
CA SER A 106 -4.43 -8.59 20.18
C SER A 106 -4.13 -10.06 20.41
N VAL A 107 -3.48 -10.72 19.45
CA VAL A 107 -3.03 -12.13 19.57
C VAL A 107 -1.55 -12.24 19.95
N GLY A 108 -0.91 -11.15 20.33
CA GLY A 108 0.50 -11.13 20.77
C GLY A 108 1.52 -11.30 19.65
N SER A 109 1.14 -11.04 18.39
CA SER A 109 2.07 -11.08 17.26
C SER A 109 3.08 -9.91 17.32
N ASN A 110 4.35 -10.20 17.03
CA ASN A 110 5.40 -9.20 16.86
C ASN A 110 5.39 -8.54 15.47
N MET A 111 4.56 -9.04 14.57
CA MET A 111 4.54 -8.64 13.17
C MET A 111 3.99 -7.21 13.02
N ARG A 112 4.75 -6.36 12.33
CA ARG A 112 4.37 -4.99 12.00
C ARG A 112 3.92 -4.92 10.54
N VAL A 113 2.75 -4.35 10.32
CA VAL A 113 2.21 -4.09 8.99
C VAL A 113 2.80 -2.79 8.44
N THR A 114 3.42 -2.87 7.29
CA THR A 114 3.99 -1.72 6.58
C THR A 114 3.58 -1.73 5.11
N THR A 115 3.67 -0.59 4.46
CA THR A 115 3.38 -0.46 3.04
C THR A 115 4.24 0.65 2.43
N ASP A 116 4.40 0.60 1.12
CA ASP A 116 5.01 1.66 0.32
C ASP A 116 4.06 2.09 -0.79
N SER A 117 4.31 3.25 -1.33
CA SER A 117 3.60 3.71 -2.51
C SER A 117 4.32 4.85 -3.21
N SER A 118 4.42 4.73 -4.51
CA SER A 118 4.83 5.81 -5.42
C SER A 118 3.66 6.66 -5.92
N SER A 119 2.43 6.45 -5.41
CA SER A 119 1.25 7.15 -5.94
C SER A 119 1.32 8.69 -5.82
N PRO A 120 1.92 9.30 -4.78
CA PRO A 120 2.13 10.74 -4.74
C PRO A 120 2.98 11.26 -5.92
N ASP A 121 4.05 10.53 -6.26
CA ASP A 121 4.95 10.88 -7.37
C ASP A 121 4.27 10.64 -8.72
N TYR A 122 3.61 9.49 -8.89
CA TYR A 122 2.85 9.20 -10.10
C TYR A 122 1.74 10.24 -10.34
N ALA A 123 1.05 10.69 -9.30
CA ALA A 123 0.06 11.75 -9.45
C ALA A 123 0.68 12.99 -10.09
N VAL A 124 1.86 13.41 -9.64
CA VAL A 124 2.58 14.56 -10.20
C VAL A 124 2.95 14.34 -11.67
N VAL A 125 3.48 13.16 -12.01
CA VAL A 125 3.84 12.82 -13.41
C VAL A 125 2.64 12.96 -14.35
N PHE A 126 1.43 12.67 -13.86
CA PHE A 126 0.18 12.85 -14.63
C PHE A 126 -0.52 14.18 -14.37
N GLY A 127 0.18 15.16 -13.79
CA GLY A 127 -0.35 16.50 -13.53
C GLY A 127 -1.34 16.56 -12.36
N GLY A 128 -1.39 15.54 -11.51
CA GLY A 128 -2.29 15.50 -10.37
C GLY A 128 -1.71 16.18 -9.14
N TYR A 129 -2.51 17.06 -8.53
CA TYR A 129 -2.18 17.78 -7.30
C TYR A 129 -3.24 17.49 -6.25
N TYR A 130 -2.83 17.02 -5.07
CA TYR A 130 -3.73 16.64 -3.99
C TYR A 130 -4.21 17.90 -3.26
N MET A 131 -5.51 18.16 -3.30
CA MET A 131 -6.09 19.36 -2.68
C MET A 131 -6.58 19.09 -1.27
N ASN A 132 -7.16 17.91 -1.07
CA ASN A 132 -7.81 17.57 0.18
C ASN A 132 -8.02 16.05 0.27
N TYR A 133 -8.61 15.61 1.36
CA TYR A 133 -9.05 14.22 1.53
C TYR A 133 -10.41 14.14 2.19
N SER A 134 -11.13 13.08 1.91
CA SER A 134 -12.42 12.78 2.52
C SER A 134 -12.38 11.44 3.24
N LEU A 135 -12.39 11.48 4.56
CA LEU A 135 -12.49 10.26 5.37
C LEU A 135 -13.81 9.53 5.14
N LYS A 136 -14.91 10.27 4.93
CA LYS A 136 -16.23 9.70 4.63
C LYS A 136 -16.22 8.90 3.32
N LYS A 137 -15.56 9.42 2.29
CA LYS A 137 -15.41 8.75 0.99
C LYS A 137 -14.19 7.82 0.94
N MET A 138 -13.28 7.94 1.90
CA MET A 138 -11.96 7.28 1.91
C MET A 138 -11.16 7.51 0.63
N THR A 139 -11.08 8.76 0.24
CA THR A 139 -10.41 9.17 -1.00
C THR A 139 -9.56 10.41 -0.77
N ILE A 140 -8.50 10.53 -1.55
CA ILE A 140 -7.79 11.79 -1.79
C ILE A 140 -8.53 12.53 -2.91
N GLU A 141 -8.78 13.80 -2.69
CA GLU A 141 -9.35 14.71 -3.70
C GLU A 141 -8.17 15.35 -4.43
N SER A 142 -8.05 15.06 -5.72
CA SER A 142 -7.01 15.62 -6.58
C SER A 142 -7.61 16.49 -7.68
N VAL A 143 -6.86 17.47 -8.09
CA VAL A 143 -7.14 18.27 -9.29
C VAL A 143 -6.00 18.07 -10.27
N ASN A 144 -6.30 18.18 -11.54
CA ASN A 144 -5.26 18.27 -12.55
C ASN A 144 -4.71 19.71 -12.57
N LEU A 145 -3.42 19.83 -12.63
CA LEU A 145 -2.79 21.12 -12.89
C LEU A 145 -3.29 21.67 -14.22
N PRO A 146 -3.51 22.97 -14.31
CA PRO A 146 -3.91 23.59 -15.55
C PRO A 146 -2.84 23.36 -16.63
N LYS A 147 -3.26 23.29 -17.87
CA LYS A 147 -2.34 23.25 -19.00
C LYS A 147 -1.64 24.60 -19.16
N ARG A 148 -0.47 24.56 -19.79
CA ARG A 148 0.34 25.77 -20.00
C ARG A 148 -0.44 26.88 -20.73
N GLU A 149 -1.27 26.52 -21.71
CA GLU A 149 -2.12 27.43 -22.47
C GLU A 149 -3.24 28.08 -21.64
N ASP A 150 -3.62 27.45 -20.50
CA ASP A 150 -4.70 27.94 -19.63
C ASP A 150 -4.19 28.96 -18.59
N ILE A 151 -2.88 29.12 -18.43
CA ILE A 151 -2.27 30.00 -17.47
C ILE A 151 -1.76 31.30 -18.14
N PHE A 152 -2.42 32.38 -17.84
CA PHE A 152 -2.07 33.70 -18.38
C PHE A 152 -0.76 34.24 -17.80
N ASN A 153 -0.43 33.90 -16.58
CA ASN A 153 0.80 34.29 -15.92
C ASN A 153 1.49 33.09 -15.26
N ASN A 154 2.55 32.61 -15.87
CA ASN A 154 3.31 31.45 -15.40
C ASN A 154 4.11 31.71 -14.10
N GLU A 155 4.34 32.98 -13.76
CA GLU A 155 5.06 33.37 -12.53
C GLU A 155 4.15 33.30 -11.27
N LEU A 156 2.87 32.93 -11.41
CA LEU A 156 2.01 32.73 -10.26
C LEU A 156 2.50 31.54 -9.42
N PRO A 157 2.50 31.66 -8.08
CA PRO A 157 2.84 30.56 -7.21
C PRO A 157 1.78 29.46 -7.30
N LEU A 158 2.20 28.24 -6.94
CA LEU A 158 1.25 27.14 -6.75
C LEU A 158 0.25 27.45 -5.63
N PRO A 159 -0.97 26.90 -5.71
CA PRO A 159 -1.94 27.04 -4.63
C PRO A 159 -1.38 26.54 -3.30
N SER A 160 -1.45 27.37 -2.28
CA SER A 160 -1.12 26.99 -0.91
C SER A 160 -2.35 26.39 -0.24
N VAL A 161 -2.37 25.08 -0.07
CA VAL A 161 -3.51 24.33 0.54
C VAL A 161 -3.11 23.58 1.80
N THR A 162 -1.83 23.51 2.10
CA THR A 162 -1.29 22.84 3.28
C THR A 162 -0.26 23.70 3.99
N LYS A 163 0.05 23.32 5.25
CA LYS A 163 1.16 23.96 5.98
C LYS A 163 2.51 23.77 5.31
N PHE A 164 2.68 22.72 4.52
CA PHE A 164 3.88 22.52 3.74
C PHE A 164 4.01 23.59 2.63
N ASP A 165 2.91 23.90 1.95
CA ASP A 165 2.90 24.92 0.89
C ASP A 165 3.15 26.32 1.47
N GLU A 166 2.61 26.61 2.68
CA GLU A 166 2.89 27.84 3.41
C GLU A 166 4.39 28.01 3.70
N MET A 167 5.10 26.92 3.98
CA MET A 167 6.56 26.94 4.19
C MET A 167 7.35 27.22 2.91
N LEU A 168 6.79 26.92 1.75
CA LEU A 168 7.44 27.19 0.46
C LEU A 168 7.34 28.67 0.08
N ASP A 169 6.42 29.42 0.68
CA ASP A 169 6.25 30.87 0.55
C ASP A 169 6.26 31.37 -0.91
N GLY A 170 5.55 30.65 -1.79
CA GLY A 170 5.48 31.00 -3.21
C GLY A 170 6.75 30.75 -4.01
N SER A 171 7.73 30.03 -3.44
CA SER A 171 9.02 29.75 -4.09
C SER A 171 8.90 28.84 -5.32
N VAL A 172 7.76 28.15 -5.51
CA VAL A 172 7.49 27.31 -6.67
C VAL A 172 6.32 27.89 -7.45
N THR A 173 6.52 28.12 -8.73
CA THR A 173 5.56 28.72 -9.64
C THR A 173 5.04 27.72 -10.68
N TYR A 174 3.99 28.07 -11.40
CA TYR A 174 3.53 27.27 -12.55
C TYR A 174 4.59 27.17 -13.64
N LYS A 175 5.46 28.18 -13.79
CA LYS A 175 6.59 28.13 -14.73
C LYS A 175 7.54 26.99 -14.41
N ASP A 176 7.91 26.84 -13.13
CA ASP A 176 8.79 25.76 -12.69
C ASP A 176 8.21 24.38 -13.01
N ILE A 177 6.89 24.24 -12.90
CA ILE A 177 6.19 23.00 -13.24
C ILE A 177 6.18 22.75 -14.73
N PHE A 178 5.85 23.77 -15.55
CA PHE A 178 5.80 23.62 -16.99
C PHE A 178 7.18 23.37 -17.59
N GLU A 179 8.24 23.83 -16.94
CA GLU A 179 9.61 23.55 -17.29
C GLU A 179 10.13 22.24 -16.69
N TRP A 180 9.30 21.53 -15.91
CA TRP A 180 9.63 20.28 -15.24
C TRP A 180 10.93 20.37 -14.45
N THR A 181 11.15 21.46 -13.73
CA THR A 181 12.31 21.59 -12.88
C THR A 181 12.30 20.51 -11.80
N ARG A 182 13.49 20.03 -11.42
CA ARG A 182 13.61 19.03 -10.34
C ARG A 182 13.02 19.54 -9.04
N SER A 183 13.16 20.83 -8.76
CA SER A 183 12.62 21.48 -7.57
C SER A 183 11.10 21.43 -7.54
N ALA A 184 10.44 21.81 -8.65
CA ALA A 184 8.99 21.77 -8.75
C ALA A 184 8.45 20.35 -8.59
N PHE A 185 9.04 19.38 -9.27
CA PHE A 185 8.65 17.98 -9.12
C PHE A 185 8.78 17.52 -7.65
N ALA A 186 9.93 17.77 -7.03
CA ALA A 186 10.16 17.38 -5.63
C ALA A 186 9.18 18.05 -4.67
N CYS A 187 8.87 19.34 -4.86
CA CYS A 187 7.91 20.05 -4.04
C CYS A 187 6.49 19.48 -4.19
N MET A 188 6.04 19.22 -5.41
CA MET A 188 4.72 18.66 -5.67
C MET A 188 4.59 17.23 -5.12
N SER A 189 5.61 16.40 -5.31
CA SER A 189 5.63 15.04 -4.76
C SER A 189 5.59 15.06 -3.24
N THR A 190 6.35 15.97 -2.61
CA THR A 190 6.35 16.14 -1.15
C THR A 190 5.01 16.67 -0.66
N HIS A 191 4.39 17.61 -1.37
CA HIS A 191 3.04 18.08 -1.06
C HIS A 191 2.02 16.94 -1.10
N ASN A 192 1.99 16.17 -2.20
CA ASN A 192 1.09 15.04 -2.35
C ASN A 192 1.30 13.99 -1.24
N LEU A 193 2.56 13.70 -0.91
CA LEU A 193 2.92 12.82 0.19
C LEU A 193 2.43 13.37 1.53
N TYR A 194 2.59 14.67 1.77
CA TYR A 194 2.12 15.32 3.00
C TYR A 194 0.60 15.19 3.15
N VAL A 195 -0.18 15.46 2.11
CA VAL A 195 -1.64 15.30 2.11
C VAL A 195 -2.03 13.85 2.40
N LEU A 196 -1.34 12.88 1.78
CA LEU A 196 -1.58 11.46 2.02
C LEU A 196 -1.29 11.08 3.47
N ILE A 197 -0.17 11.50 4.03
CA ILE A 197 0.20 11.22 5.44
C ILE A 197 -0.82 11.83 6.39
N GLN A 198 -1.27 13.08 6.16
CA GLN A 198 -2.30 13.71 6.98
C GLN A 198 -3.63 12.94 6.92
N CYS A 199 -4.00 12.44 5.75
CA CYS A 199 -5.18 11.62 5.58
C CYS A 199 -5.07 10.32 6.40
N ILE A 200 -3.94 9.62 6.30
CA ILE A 200 -3.69 8.37 7.03
C ILE A 200 -3.68 8.63 8.54
N ASP A 201 -2.99 9.66 9.01
CA ASP A 201 -2.90 10.00 10.44
C ASP A 201 -4.30 10.27 11.03
N LYS A 202 -5.12 11.07 10.36
CA LYS A 202 -6.49 11.32 10.80
C LYS A 202 -7.37 10.08 10.76
N MET A 203 -7.18 9.23 9.74
CA MET A 203 -7.92 7.98 9.63
C MET A 203 -7.55 7.02 10.75
N VAL A 204 -6.26 6.89 11.06
CA VAL A 204 -5.76 6.05 12.17
C VAL A 204 -6.30 6.52 13.52
N LYS A 205 -6.47 7.82 13.71
CA LYS A 205 -7.01 8.43 14.94
C LYS A 205 -8.53 8.44 14.98
N SER A 206 -9.22 8.17 13.87
CA SER A 206 -10.68 8.16 13.85
C SER A 206 -11.22 6.82 14.36
N ASP A 207 -12.11 6.87 15.36
CA ASP A 207 -12.74 5.70 15.96
C ASP A 207 -14.00 5.23 15.22
N SER A 208 -14.18 5.61 13.96
CA SER A 208 -15.38 5.22 13.20
C SER A 208 -15.16 4.00 12.30
N PRO A 209 -15.09 2.78 12.85
CA PRO A 209 -14.91 1.57 12.06
C PRO A 209 -16.16 1.21 11.23
N MET A 210 -17.33 1.70 11.60
CA MET A 210 -18.63 1.28 11.01
C MET A 210 -18.85 1.76 9.57
N GLU A 211 -18.38 2.96 9.21
CA GLU A 211 -18.54 3.45 7.82
C GLU A 211 -17.64 2.69 6.84
N VAL A 212 -16.50 2.26 7.32
CA VAL A 212 -15.57 1.44 6.54
C VAL A 212 -16.09 0.03 6.39
N TYR A 213 -16.56 -0.56 7.49
CA TYR A 213 -17.18 -1.89 7.47
C TYR A 213 -18.30 -1.95 6.43
N ARG A 214 -19.21 -0.97 6.42
CA ARG A 214 -20.30 -0.89 5.44
C ARG A 214 -19.83 -0.82 3.98
N LYS A 215 -18.68 -0.24 3.72
CA LYS A 215 -18.11 -0.18 2.36
C LYS A 215 -17.57 -1.55 1.91
N TYR A 216 -17.04 -2.33 2.84
CA TYR A 216 -16.43 -3.64 2.57
C TYR A 216 -17.35 -4.83 2.91
N GLU A 217 -18.44 -4.59 3.64
CA GLU A 217 -19.45 -5.60 3.94
C GLU A 217 -19.93 -6.37 2.68
N PRO A 218 -20.22 -5.71 1.53
CA PRO A 218 -20.57 -6.45 0.31
C PRO A 218 -19.46 -7.35 -0.21
N LEU A 219 -18.19 -6.98 -0.01
CA LEU A 219 -17.04 -7.79 -0.41
C LEU A 219 -16.87 -8.96 0.56
N TYR A 220 -16.96 -8.72 1.85
CA TYR A 220 -16.92 -9.73 2.90
C TYR A 220 -18.05 -10.75 2.76
N LEU A 221 -19.29 -10.29 2.53
CA LEU A 221 -20.44 -11.15 2.27
C LEU A 221 -20.30 -11.97 0.99
N LYS A 222 -19.66 -11.42 -0.06
CA LYS A 222 -19.33 -12.19 -1.26
C LYS A 222 -18.27 -13.26 -0.99
N MET A 223 -17.28 -12.97 -0.17
CA MET A 223 -16.24 -13.93 0.23
C MET A 223 -16.78 -15.00 1.18
N SER A 224 -17.72 -14.64 2.06
CA SER A 224 -18.36 -15.54 3.03
C SER A 224 -19.53 -16.32 2.44
N ASN A 225 -19.91 -16.10 1.17
CA ASN A 225 -21.00 -16.83 0.55
C ASN A 225 -20.47 -18.20 0.06
N PRO A 226 -21.01 -19.33 0.56
CA PRO A 226 -20.57 -20.67 0.17
C PRO A 226 -20.58 -20.92 -1.34
N ARG A 227 -21.48 -20.30 -2.09
CA ARG A 227 -21.51 -20.37 -3.56
C ARG A 227 -20.34 -19.60 -4.22
N THR A 228 -19.78 -18.64 -3.53
CA THR A 228 -18.58 -17.90 -4.00
C THR A 228 -17.32 -18.68 -3.63
N GLU A 229 -17.29 -19.33 -2.47
CA GLU A 229 -16.25 -20.29 -2.09
C GLU A 229 -16.23 -21.48 -3.07
N GLU A 230 -17.38 -22.04 -3.40
CA GLU A 230 -17.50 -23.13 -4.37
C GLU A 230 -17.06 -22.69 -5.77
N LYS A 231 -17.39 -21.46 -6.22
CA LYS A 231 -16.88 -20.89 -7.48
C LYS A 231 -15.40 -20.54 -7.45
N ILE A 232 -14.89 -20.10 -6.33
CA ILE A 232 -13.44 -19.86 -6.14
C ILE A 232 -12.73 -21.21 -6.17
N LEU A 233 -13.24 -22.21 -5.45
CA LEU A 233 -12.70 -23.56 -5.42
C LEU A 233 -12.84 -24.28 -6.79
N THR A 234 -14.00 -24.21 -7.45
CA THR A 234 -14.18 -24.83 -8.77
C THR A 234 -13.41 -24.14 -9.89
N ASN A 235 -13.22 -22.82 -9.86
CA ASN A 235 -12.33 -22.14 -10.81
C ASN A 235 -10.85 -22.26 -10.44
N THR A 236 -10.53 -22.83 -9.29
CA THR A 236 -9.17 -23.06 -8.83
C THR A 236 -8.71 -24.51 -9.07
N PHE A 237 -9.65 -25.42 -9.31
CA PHE A 237 -9.38 -26.85 -9.44
C PHE A 237 -9.72 -27.45 -10.84
N PHE A 238 -10.09 -26.65 -11.85
CA PHE A 238 -10.30 -27.11 -13.24
C PHE A 238 -9.59 -26.18 -14.25
#